data_a982c28c45c96c90359e11e256115799
#
_entry.id   a982c28c45c96c90359e11e256115799
#
_cell.length_a   1.000
_cell.length_b   1.000
_cell.length_c   1.000
_cell.angle_alpha   90.00
_cell.angle_beta   90.00
_cell.angle_gamma   90.00
#
_symmetry.space_group_name_H-M   'P 1'
#
loop_
_entity.id
_entity.type
_entity.pdbx_description
1 polymer ?
#
loop_
_entity_poly.entity_id
_entity_poly.type
_entity_poly.pdbx_seq_one_letter_code
_entity_poly.pdbx_strand_id
1 'polypeptide(L)'
;MYRNRITKESPEFDKWGIHVMVSQNEFNELIIGDSHEYALSFDPFDKTEINDYIMNYMHTFLQSKKIDLLETWHGVYAKNPNGTEFVAQPEEKVKIITGFGGAGMTFSFGYALEEIAKL
;
A
#
# COMPACT_ATOMS: atom_id res chain seq x y z
N MET A 1 -6.71 -20.51 -2.42
CA MET A 1 -8.03 -20.80 -1.79
C MET A 1 -8.68 -19.53 -1.25
N TYR A 2 -8.03 -18.71 -0.42
CA TYR A 2 -8.60 -17.45 0.12
C TYR A 2 -8.93 -16.39 -0.95
N ARG A 3 -8.04 -16.11 -1.88
CA ARG A 3 -8.25 -15.13 -2.95
C ARG A 3 -9.52 -15.40 -3.76
N ASN A 4 -9.76 -16.66 -4.16
CA ASN A 4 -10.96 -17.02 -4.91
C ASN A 4 -12.27 -16.80 -4.14
N ARG A 5 -12.21 -16.83 -2.81
CA ARG A 5 -13.35 -16.52 -1.96
C ARG A 5 -13.61 -15.01 -1.94
N ILE A 6 -12.58 -14.20 -1.70
CA ILE A 6 -12.68 -12.74 -1.70
C ILE A 6 -13.19 -12.22 -3.04
N THR A 7 -12.64 -12.69 -4.16
CA THR A 7 -13.10 -12.31 -5.50
C THR A 7 -14.59 -12.60 -5.74
N LYS A 8 -15.15 -13.61 -5.07
CA LYS A 8 -16.58 -13.95 -5.20
C LYS A 8 -17.49 -13.22 -4.23
N GLU A 9 -17.05 -13.05 -2.98
CA GLU A 9 -17.85 -12.45 -1.90
C GLU A 9 -17.76 -10.92 -1.88
N SER A 10 -16.63 -10.38 -2.30
CA SER A 10 -16.33 -8.93 -2.29
C SER A 10 -15.41 -8.57 -3.46
N PRO A 11 -15.91 -8.61 -4.70
CA PRO A 11 -15.09 -8.38 -5.90
C PRO A 11 -14.44 -6.98 -5.94
N GLU A 12 -15.02 -5.99 -5.29
CA GLU A 12 -14.47 -4.64 -5.10
C GLU A 12 -13.15 -4.64 -4.31
N PHE A 13 -12.99 -5.54 -3.34
CA PHE A 13 -11.75 -5.68 -2.56
C PHE A 13 -10.59 -6.20 -3.42
N ASP A 14 -10.88 -7.16 -4.31
CA ASP A 14 -9.87 -7.67 -5.25
C ASP A 14 -9.56 -6.62 -6.33
N LYS A 15 -10.58 -5.92 -6.84
CA LYS A 15 -10.46 -4.88 -7.86
C LYS A 15 -9.57 -3.72 -7.39
N TRP A 16 -9.78 -3.26 -6.17
CA TRP A 16 -9.10 -2.08 -5.63
C TRP A 16 -7.94 -2.42 -4.68
N GLY A 17 -7.61 -3.70 -4.54
CA GLY A 17 -6.55 -4.17 -3.64
C GLY A 17 -6.74 -3.68 -2.21
N ILE A 18 -7.98 -3.73 -1.70
CA ILE A 18 -8.32 -3.19 -0.39
C ILE A 18 -7.79 -4.07 0.73
N HIS A 19 -7.06 -3.47 1.65
CA HIS A 19 -6.62 -4.05 2.91
C HIS A 19 -7.05 -3.14 4.06
N VAL A 20 -7.80 -3.64 5.02
CA VAL A 20 -8.27 -2.81 6.13
C VAL A 20 -7.48 -3.11 7.39
N MET A 21 -6.60 -2.19 7.71
CA MET A 21 -5.84 -2.14 8.97
C MET A 21 -6.22 -0.87 9.71
N VAL A 22 -6.17 -0.92 11.04
CA VAL A 22 -6.45 0.24 11.88
C VAL A 22 -5.34 0.36 12.90
N SER A 23 -4.73 1.54 12.99
CA SER A 23 -3.79 1.91 14.03
C SER A 23 -4.18 3.24 14.65
N GLN A 24 -3.82 3.46 15.90
CA GLN A 24 -4.06 4.71 16.60
C GLN A 24 -2.75 5.47 16.78
N ASN A 25 -2.75 6.76 16.49
CA ASN A 25 -1.62 7.65 16.74
C ASN A 25 -1.70 8.29 18.16
N GLU A 26 -0.70 9.08 18.51
CA GLU A 26 -0.61 9.78 19.80
C GLU A 26 -1.65 10.88 19.98
N PHE A 27 -2.33 11.32 18.92
CA PHE A 27 -3.37 12.34 18.94
C PHE A 27 -4.79 11.74 19.08
N ASN A 28 -4.91 10.44 19.32
CA ASN A 28 -6.16 9.67 19.32
C ASN A 28 -6.89 9.65 17.97
N GLU A 29 -6.17 9.86 16.88
CA GLU A 29 -6.70 9.68 15.53
C GLU A 29 -6.46 8.25 15.07
N LEU A 30 -7.36 7.72 14.25
CA LEU A 30 -7.22 6.42 13.63
C LEU A 30 -6.66 6.57 12.24
N ILE A 31 -5.59 5.87 11.95
CA ILE A 31 -5.06 5.68 10.60
C ILE A 31 -5.65 4.38 10.09
N ILE A 32 -6.43 4.48 9.03
CA ILE A 32 -7.16 3.36 8.44
C ILE A 32 -6.59 3.14 7.04
N GLY A 33 -6.08 2.00 6.79
CA GLY A 33 -5.51 1.69 5.49
C GLY A 33 -6.39 0.70 4.78
N ASP A 34 -6.05 0.36 3.55
CA ASP A 34 -5.62 1.14 2.39
C ASP A 34 -6.16 0.45 1.13
N SER A 35 -5.99 1.06 -0.01
CA SER A 35 -6.26 0.46 -1.32
C SER A 35 -5.05 0.61 -2.22
N HIS A 36 -5.00 -0.17 -3.32
CA HIS A 36 -3.89 -0.15 -4.27
C HIS A 36 -4.41 -0.07 -5.70
N GLU A 37 -3.97 0.94 -6.41
CA GLU A 37 -4.20 1.05 -7.85
C GLU A 37 -2.85 0.96 -8.59
N TYR A 38 -2.83 0.21 -9.70
CA TYR A 38 -1.63 0.02 -10.51
C TYR A 38 -1.85 0.57 -11.90
N ALA A 39 -1.06 1.58 -12.28
CA ALA A 39 -1.11 2.20 -13.60
C ALA A 39 0.25 2.78 -13.97
N LEU A 40 0.44 3.19 -15.23
CA LEU A 40 1.63 3.93 -15.65
C LEU A 40 1.62 5.38 -15.17
N SER A 41 0.44 5.91 -14.87
CA SER A 41 0.25 7.21 -14.24
C SER A 41 -0.83 7.08 -13.15
N PHE A 42 -0.68 7.82 -12.06
CA PHE A 42 -1.68 7.82 -11.00
C PHE A 42 -2.84 8.78 -11.32
N ASP A 43 -4.02 8.42 -10.82
CA ASP A 43 -5.19 9.29 -10.81
C ASP A 43 -5.03 10.26 -9.62
N PRO A 44 -5.03 11.58 -9.83
CA PRO A 44 -4.87 12.55 -8.74
C PRO A 44 -6.15 12.73 -7.89
N PHE A 45 -7.26 12.11 -8.29
CA PHE A 45 -8.54 12.25 -7.61
C PHE A 45 -8.86 11.02 -6.75
N ASP A 46 -9.18 11.28 -5.49
CA ASP A 46 -9.66 10.22 -4.58
C ASP A 46 -11.05 9.74 -4.98
N LYS A 47 -11.24 8.43 -4.91
CA LYS A 47 -12.51 7.79 -5.22
C LYS A 47 -13.28 7.54 -3.92
N THR A 48 -14.31 8.32 -3.67
CA THR A 48 -15.15 8.22 -2.46
C THR A 48 -15.68 6.79 -2.25
N GLU A 49 -16.01 6.08 -3.31
CA GLU A 49 -16.50 4.70 -3.23
C GLU A 49 -15.50 3.75 -2.56
N ILE A 50 -14.19 3.96 -2.76
CA ILE A 50 -13.14 3.13 -2.14
C ILE A 50 -13.09 3.40 -0.63
N ASN A 51 -13.16 4.66 -0.24
CA ASN A 51 -13.23 5.05 1.16
C ASN A 51 -14.46 4.45 1.85
N ASP A 52 -15.61 4.44 1.17
CA ASP A 52 -16.83 3.83 1.67
C ASP A 52 -16.68 2.31 1.89
N TYR A 53 -16.03 1.59 0.97
CA TYR A 53 -15.72 0.17 1.17
C TYR A 53 -14.83 -0.06 2.39
N ILE A 54 -13.77 0.72 2.54
CA ILE A 54 -12.83 0.62 3.67
C ILE A 54 -13.56 0.89 4.98
N MET A 55 -14.31 1.99 5.07
CA MET A 55 -15.04 2.39 6.26
C MET A 55 -16.12 1.36 6.64
N ASN A 56 -16.90 0.90 5.68
CA ASN A 56 -17.92 -0.13 5.91
C ASN A 56 -17.31 -1.43 6.44
N TYR A 57 -16.18 -1.86 5.89
CA TYR A 57 -15.52 -3.07 6.37
C TYR A 57 -14.92 -2.86 7.76
N MET A 58 -14.30 -1.72 8.02
CA MET A 58 -13.79 -1.37 9.36
C MET A 58 -14.89 -1.50 10.43
N HIS A 59 -16.09 -1.03 10.15
CA HIS A 59 -17.23 -1.12 11.08
C HIS A 59 -17.68 -2.57 11.40
N THR A 60 -17.22 -3.56 10.65
CA THR A 60 -17.52 -4.97 10.96
C THR A 60 -16.74 -5.48 12.17
N PHE A 61 -15.59 -4.89 12.48
CA PHE A 61 -14.74 -5.32 13.60
C PHE A 61 -14.44 -4.22 14.62
N LEU A 62 -14.56 -2.94 14.24
CA LEU A 62 -14.37 -1.81 15.15
C LEU A 62 -15.72 -1.21 15.56
N GLN A 63 -16.08 -1.42 16.82
CA GLN A 63 -17.30 -0.84 17.39
C GLN A 63 -17.02 0.58 17.87
N SER A 64 -17.30 1.56 17.04
CA SER A 64 -17.29 2.97 17.41
C SER A 64 -18.64 3.61 17.12
N LYS A 65 -19.09 4.48 18.03
CA LYS A 65 -20.38 5.17 17.86
C LYS A 65 -20.34 6.24 16.76
N LYS A 66 -19.17 6.83 16.53
CA LYS A 66 -18.96 7.86 15.52
C LYS A 66 -17.47 7.92 15.17
N ILE A 67 -17.17 7.82 13.89
CA ILE A 67 -15.85 8.09 13.32
C ILE A 67 -16.08 9.09 12.20
N ASP A 68 -15.46 10.26 12.32
CA ASP A 68 -15.46 11.27 11.28
C ASP A 68 -14.21 11.11 10.43
N LEU A 69 -14.35 11.05 9.12
CA LEU A 69 -13.23 11.06 8.19
C LEU A 69 -12.64 12.48 8.17
N LEU A 70 -11.40 12.62 8.62
CA LEU A 70 -10.71 13.91 8.70
C LEU A 70 -9.97 14.22 7.41
N GLU A 71 -9.25 13.23 6.87
CA GLU A 71 -8.38 13.40 5.72
C GLU A 71 -8.24 12.09 4.96
N THR A 72 -8.04 12.19 3.65
CA THR A 72 -7.58 11.09 2.79
C THR A 72 -6.28 11.49 2.11
N TRP A 73 -5.39 10.54 1.90
CA TRP A 73 -4.14 10.76 1.17
C TRP A 73 -3.72 9.53 0.41
N HIS A 74 -2.85 9.70 -0.54
CA HIS A 74 -2.25 8.59 -1.27
C HIS A 74 -0.73 8.79 -1.42
N GLY A 75 -0.02 7.68 -1.44
CA GLY A 75 1.41 7.62 -1.76
C GLY A 75 1.62 7.03 -3.15
N VAL A 76 2.52 7.62 -3.91
CA VAL A 76 2.90 7.09 -5.24
C VAL A 76 4.29 6.50 -5.16
N TYR A 77 4.43 5.24 -5.57
CA TYR A 77 5.71 4.54 -5.56
C TYR A 77 5.82 3.57 -6.74
N ALA A 78 7.06 3.31 -7.15
CA ALA A 78 7.33 2.36 -8.22
C ALA A 78 7.17 0.91 -7.72
N LYS A 79 6.60 0.07 -8.57
CA LYS A 79 6.56 -1.38 -8.39
C LYS A 79 7.13 -2.07 -9.62
N ASN A 80 8.07 -2.99 -9.42
CA ASN A 80 8.56 -3.83 -10.50
C ASN A 80 7.50 -4.89 -10.86
N PRO A 81 6.98 -4.93 -12.08
CA PRO A 81 5.98 -5.94 -12.47
C PRO A 81 6.59 -7.34 -12.64
N ASN A 82 7.91 -7.43 -12.82
CA ASN A 82 8.62 -8.68 -13.12
C ASN A 82 9.42 -9.25 -11.96
N GLY A 83 9.33 -8.64 -10.77
CA GLY A 83 10.09 -9.07 -9.58
C GLY A 83 9.72 -8.27 -8.35
N THR A 84 10.46 -8.52 -7.28
CA THR A 84 10.26 -7.81 -6.00
C THR A 84 10.91 -6.44 -5.97
N GLU A 85 11.98 -6.27 -6.75
CA GLU A 85 12.76 -5.03 -6.84
C GLU A 85 13.36 -4.87 -8.24
N PHE A 86 13.88 -3.69 -8.50
CA PHE A 86 14.72 -3.38 -9.65
C PHE A 86 16.07 -2.86 -9.16
N VAL A 87 17.14 -3.49 -9.64
CA VAL A 87 18.52 -3.09 -9.34
C VAL A 87 19.24 -2.77 -10.63
N ALA A 88 19.91 -1.63 -10.70
CA ALA A 88 20.76 -1.23 -11.81
C ALA A 88 22.07 -0.65 -11.31
N GLN A 89 23.12 -0.82 -12.09
CA GLN A 89 24.43 -0.19 -11.84
C GLN A 89 24.83 0.60 -13.09
N PRO A 90 24.38 1.86 -13.23
CA PRO A 90 24.64 2.67 -14.41
C PRO A 90 26.11 3.07 -14.54
N GLU A 91 26.83 3.18 -13.42
CA GLU A 91 28.25 3.54 -13.36
C GLU A 91 28.96 2.74 -12.26
N GLU A 92 30.30 2.73 -12.31
CA GLU A 92 31.10 2.14 -11.24
C GLU A 92 30.77 2.82 -9.90
N LYS A 93 30.51 2.01 -8.86
CA LYS A 93 30.14 2.46 -7.49
C LYS A 93 28.80 3.20 -7.37
N VAL A 94 27.96 3.20 -8.40
CA VAL A 94 26.61 3.77 -8.35
C VAL A 94 25.60 2.63 -8.53
N LYS A 95 24.78 2.39 -7.51
CA LYS A 95 23.66 1.45 -7.58
C LYS A 95 22.32 2.18 -7.42
N ILE A 96 21.37 1.82 -8.27
CA ILE A 96 19.98 2.24 -8.17
C ILE A 96 19.16 1.03 -7.73
N ILE A 97 18.45 1.17 -6.64
CA ILE A 97 17.56 0.15 -6.10
C ILE A 97 16.19 0.77 -5.94
N THR A 98 15.18 0.18 -6.58
CA THR A 98 13.81 0.69 -6.58
C THR A 98 12.80 -0.42 -6.87
N GLY A 99 11.52 -0.08 -6.90
CA GLY A 99 10.47 -1.00 -7.38
C GLY A 99 9.93 -1.98 -6.35
N PHE A 100 10.25 -1.81 -5.05
CA PHE A 100 9.74 -2.65 -3.96
C PHE A 100 8.23 -2.59 -3.74
N GLY A 101 7.53 -1.66 -4.39
CA GLY A 101 6.14 -1.40 -4.07
C GLY A 101 5.97 -0.91 -2.62
N GLY A 102 4.89 -1.29 -1.96
CA GLY A 102 4.60 -0.90 -0.57
C GLY A 102 5.57 -1.44 0.48
N ALA A 103 6.45 -2.37 0.13
CA ALA A 103 7.41 -2.98 1.06
C ALA A 103 8.73 -2.18 1.20
N GLY A 104 8.88 -1.06 0.47
CA GLY A 104 10.13 -0.29 0.42
C GLY A 104 10.63 0.16 1.78
N MET A 105 9.78 0.68 2.65
CA MET A 105 10.18 1.11 3.99
C MET A 105 10.73 -0.03 4.85
N THR A 106 10.19 -1.23 4.70
CA THR A 106 10.62 -2.40 5.48
C THR A 106 11.95 -2.95 5.00
N PHE A 107 12.16 -3.02 3.68
CA PHE A 107 13.31 -3.72 3.11
C PHE A 107 14.50 -2.83 2.77
N SER A 108 14.28 -1.52 2.55
CA SER A 108 15.29 -0.64 1.97
C SER A 108 16.64 -0.64 2.70
N PHE A 109 16.65 -0.59 4.01
CA PHE A 109 17.88 -0.53 4.79
C PHE A 109 18.69 -1.83 4.71
N GLY A 110 18.04 -2.98 4.94
CA GLY A 110 18.70 -4.28 4.88
C GLY A 110 19.19 -4.59 3.47
N TYR A 111 18.38 -4.30 2.46
CA TYR A 111 18.73 -4.54 1.07
C TYR A 111 19.86 -3.63 0.60
N ALA A 112 19.88 -2.35 1.01
CA ALA A 112 20.97 -1.44 0.70
C ALA A 112 22.30 -1.93 1.28
N LEU A 113 22.32 -2.39 2.53
CA LEU A 113 23.52 -2.99 3.15
C LEU A 113 24.03 -4.20 2.37
N GLU A 114 23.12 -5.08 1.96
CA GLU A 114 23.46 -6.29 1.19
C GLU A 114 24.05 -5.94 -0.18
N GLU A 115 23.50 -4.94 -0.86
CA GLU A 115 23.98 -4.52 -2.17
C GLU A 115 25.28 -3.70 -2.11
N ILE A 116 25.48 -2.89 -1.08
CA ILE A 116 26.75 -2.18 -0.87
C ILE A 116 27.88 -3.16 -0.59
N ALA A 117 27.63 -4.24 0.13
CA ALA A 117 28.64 -5.28 0.40
C ALA A 117 29.11 -6.04 -0.86
N LYS A 118 28.40 -5.89 -1.99
CA LYS A 118 28.73 -6.49 -3.29
C LYS A 118 29.52 -5.52 -4.21
N LEU A 119 29.72 -4.28 -3.80
CA LEU A 119 30.53 -3.28 -4.51
C LEU A 119 32.01 -3.45 -4.24
#